data_2b8184291d61ca12c9aee3ae53121164
#
_entry.id   2b8184291d61ca12c9aee3ae53121164
#
_cell.length_a   1.000
_cell.length_b   1.000
_cell.length_c   1.000
_cell.angle_alpha   90.00
_cell.angle_beta   90.00
_cell.angle_gamma   90.00
#
_symmetry.space_group_name_H-M   'P 1'
#
loop_
_entity.id
_entity.type
_entity.pdbx_description
1 polymer ?
#
loop_
_entity_poly.entity_id
_entity_poly.type
_entity_poly.pdbx_seq_one_letter_code
_entity_poly.pdbx_strand_id
1 'polypeptide(L)'
;MKRIAIVVCCCLTTTACVDRLEPPLPPSHRQIEQVQDWAHKRSGPYDIPETALRAYAYAAWAVAKQKNCNLGWPTLAALGESLSNHGRAHDSRLDNDGTTTVPLRGLNLFDPAHPQEVADTDAGYFDGDPTKDIPIGPLQIMPSRWEQFNAAVETDAKPNPDNINDASLTLAGFLCSVGDPGTPDGWANGVQQINANPEFVKHVHAIAKKYSR
;
A
#
# COMPACT_ATOMS: atom_id res chain seq x y z
N MET A 1 25.85 59.11 9.95
CA MET A 1 25.30 58.13 8.98
C MET A 1 25.03 56.83 9.72
N LYS A 2 23.74 56.59 10.05
CA LYS A 2 23.31 55.38 10.79
C LYS A 2 22.99 54.27 9.76
N ARG A 3 23.67 53.16 9.81
CA ARG A 3 23.39 51.99 8.99
C ARG A 3 22.26 51.19 9.66
N ILE A 4 21.13 51.12 8.97
CA ILE A 4 19.99 50.26 9.38
C ILE A 4 20.29 48.86 8.86
N ALA A 5 20.45 47.91 9.77
CA ALA A 5 20.57 46.50 9.45
C ALA A 5 19.12 45.94 9.29
N ILE A 6 18.78 45.53 8.08
CA ILE A 6 17.52 44.82 7.80
C ILE A 6 17.76 43.35 8.17
N VAL A 7 17.11 42.91 9.25
CA VAL A 7 17.05 41.49 9.60
C VAL A 7 15.97 40.85 8.74
N VAL A 8 16.40 40.09 7.73
CA VAL A 8 15.51 39.24 6.95
C VAL A 8 15.18 38.02 7.81
N CYS A 9 13.97 37.99 8.36
CA CYS A 9 13.43 36.85 9.06
C CYS A 9 13.07 35.77 8.00
N CYS A 10 13.96 34.79 7.80
CA CYS A 10 13.72 33.65 6.94
C CYS A 10 12.78 32.70 7.68
N CYS A 11 11.48 32.75 7.38
CA CYS A 11 10.52 31.75 7.83
C CYS A 11 10.89 30.39 7.19
N LEU A 12 11.61 29.56 7.95
CA LEU A 12 11.82 28.15 7.64
C LEU A 12 10.48 27.42 7.85
N THR A 13 9.68 27.32 6.81
CA THR A 13 8.60 26.33 6.75
C THR A 13 9.29 24.97 6.64
N THR A 14 9.37 24.24 7.73
CA THR A 14 9.74 22.83 7.73
C THR A 14 8.58 22.04 7.12
N THR A 15 8.52 21.99 5.81
CA THR A 15 7.80 20.93 5.12
C THR A 15 8.52 19.64 5.50
N ALA A 16 7.88 18.83 6.34
CA ALA A 16 8.33 17.48 6.60
C ALA A 16 8.37 16.77 5.25
N CYS A 17 9.58 16.56 4.71
CA CYS A 17 9.77 15.72 3.54
C CYS A 17 9.33 14.31 3.95
N VAL A 18 8.16 13.88 3.51
CA VAL A 18 7.81 12.48 3.56
C VAL A 18 8.78 11.77 2.64
N ASP A 19 9.56 10.89 3.22
CA ASP A 19 10.56 10.09 2.52
C ASP A 19 9.83 9.02 1.71
N ARG A 20 9.36 9.39 0.51
CA ARG A 20 8.70 8.48 -0.43
C ARG A 20 9.66 7.39 -0.85
N LEU A 21 9.13 6.19 -1.08
CA LEU A 21 9.89 5.10 -1.66
C LEU A 21 10.25 5.45 -3.11
N GLU A 22 11.55 5.47 -3.38
CA GLU A 22 12.01 5.45 -4.77
C GLU A 22 11.98 4.01 -5.26
N PRO A 23 11.65 3.76 -6.55
CA PRO A 23 11.78 2.42 -7.10
C PRO A 23 13.22 1.94 -6.90
N PRO A 24 13.44 0.78 -6.27
CA PRO A 24 14.78 0.23 -6.18
C PRO A 24 15.31 -0.09 -7.58
N LEU A 25 16.61 -0.13 -7.72
CA LEU A 25 17.25 -0.56 -8.98
C LEU A 25 16.54 -1.83 -9.50
N PRO A 26 16.22 -1.89 -10.81
CA PRO A 26 15.49 -3.02 -11.36
C PRO A 26 16.21 -4.33 -11.02
N PRO A 27 15.44 -5.36 -10.61
CA PRO A 27 16.02 -6.66 -10.28
C PRO A 27 16.71 -7.26 -11.53
N SER A 28 17.76 -8.04 -11.31
CA SER A 28 18.40 -8.78 -12.38
C SER A 28 17.42 -9.77 -13.05
N HIS A 29 17.64 -10.12 -14.32
CA HIS A 29 16.84 -11.11 -15.04
C HIS A 29 16.60 -12.39 -14.22
N ARG A 30 17.65 -12.91 -13.58
CA ARG A 30 17.55 -14.09 -12.73
C ARG A 30 16.62 -13.91 -11.54
N GLN A 31 16.60 -12.73 -10.92
CA GLN A 31 15.69 -12.43 -9.80
C GLN A 31 14.24 -12.35 -10.28
N ILE A 32 14.00 -11.78 -11.46
CA ILE A 32 12.66 -11.73 -12.07
C ILE A 32 12.14 -13.15 -12.31
N GLU A 33 12.93 -14.02 -12.95
CA GLU A 33 12.57 -15.42 -13.20
C GLU A 33 12.29 -16.18 -11.89
N GLN A 34 13.12 -15.99 -10.87
CA GLN A 34 12.93 -16.62 -9.57
C GLN A 34 11.61 -16.19 -8.90
N VAL A 35 11.24 -14.90 -8.98
CA VAL A 35 9.98 -14.40 -8.42
C VAL A 35 8.78 -14.88 -9.23
N GLN A 36 8.90 -14.96 -10.56
CA GLN A 36 7.84 -15.51 -11.42
C GLN A 36 7.57 -16.99 -11.11
N ASP A 37 8.62 -17.83 -11.06
CA ASP A 37 8.49 -19.25 -10.70
C ASP A 37 7.96 -19.45 -9.27
N TRP A 38 8.40 -18.62 -8.33
CA TRP A 38 7.91 -18.60 -6.97
C TRP A 38 6.41 -18.26 -6.88
N ALA A 39 5.96 -17.23 -7.62
CA ALA A 39 4.56 -16.82 -7.67
C ALA A 39 3.69 -17.88 -8.34
N HIS A 40 4.14 -18.42 -9.46
CA HIS A 40 3.43 -19.49 -10.18
C HIS A 40 3.15 -20.70 -9.28
N LYS A 41 4.16 -21.17 -8.54
CA LYS A 41 4.01 -22.32 -7.63
C LYS A 41 3.04 -22.06 -6.47
N ARG A 42 2.80 -20.81 -6.10
CA ARG A 42 1.96 -20.41 -4.95
C ARG A 42 0.57 -19.94 -5.32
N SER A 43 0.37 -19.49 -6.53
CA SER A 43 -0.89 -18.94 -7.00
C SER A 43 -2.07 -19.89 -6.77
N GLY A 44 -1.99 -21.12 -7.28
CA GLY A 44 -3.04 -22.11 -7.09
C GLY A 44 -3.28 -22.50 -5.63
N PRO A 45 -2.25 -22.94 -4.88
CA PRO A 45 -2.40 -23.34 -3.46
C PRO A 45 -2.94 -22.27 -2.54
N TYR A 46 -2.65 -20.99 -2.80
CA TYR A 46 -3.12 -19.88 -1.97
C TYR A 46 -4.35 -19.15 -2.53
N ASP A 47 -4.74 -19.45 -3.77
CA ASP A 47 -5.79 -18.73 -4.50
C ASP A 47 -5.49 -17.22 -4.61
N ILE A 48 -4.23 -16.88 -4.92
CA ILE A 48 -3.77 -15.52 -5.13
C ILE A 48 -3.34 -15.36 -6.60
N PRO A 49 -3.78 -14.34 -7.33
CA PRO A 49 -3.27 -14.06 -8.68
C PRO A 49 -1.74 -13.93 -8.68
N GLU A 50 -1.05 -14.53 -9.66
CA GLU A 50 0.40 -14.46 -9.77
C GLU A 50 0.91 -13.01 -9.80
N THR A 51 0.18 -12.13 -10.49
CA THR A 51 0.49 -10.69 -10.53
C THR A 51 0.48 -10.07 -9.14
N ALA A 52 -0.53 -10.38 -8.31
CA ALA A 52 -0.60 -9.90 -6.93
C ALA A 52 0.53 -10.47 -6.05
N LEU A 53 0.85 -11.77 -6.19
CA LEU A 53 1.97 -12.37 -5.47
C LEU A 53 3.30 -11.69 -5.79
N ARG A 54 3.56 -11.41 -7.07
CA ARG A 54 4.76 -10.68 -7.49
C ARG A 54 4.81 -9.28 -6.91
N ALA A 55 3.69 -8.56 -6.93
CA ALA A 55 3.58 -7.21 -6.36
C ALA A 55 3.89 -7.18 -4.85
N TYR A 56 3.31 -8.11 -4.08
CA TYR A 56 3.55 -8.23 -2.64
C TYR A 56 5.01 -8.59 -2.33
N ALA A 57 5.58 -9.55 -3.07
CA ALA A 57 6.98 -9.95 -2.89
C ALA A 57 7.95 -8.81 -3.21
N TYR A 58 7.70 -8.09 -4.32
CA TYR A 58 8.50 -6.94 -4.70
C TYR A 58 8.41 -5.81 -3.68
N ALA A 59 7.22 -5.43 -3.24
CA ALA A 59 7.04 -4.37 -2.25
C ALA A 59 7.75 -4.70 -0.92
N ALA A 60 7.61 -5.93 -0.42
CA ALA A 60 8.30 -6.38 0.78
C ALA A 60 9.84 -6.32 0.62
N TRP A 61 10.36 -6.76 -0.52
CA TRP A 61 11.78 -6.67 -0.83
C TRP A 61 12.26 -5.21 -0.93
N ALA A 62 11.48 -4.33 -1.57
CA ALA A 62 11.82 -2.93 -1.74
C ALA A 62 11.97 -2.20 -0.39
N VAL A 63 11.02 -2.35 0.52
CA VAL A 63 11.08 -1.70 1.84
C VAL A 63 12.19 -2.31 2.71
N ALA A 64 12.48 -3.61 2.59
CA ALA A 64 13.61 -4.22 3.28
C ALA A 64 14.94 -3.62 2.82
N LYS A 65 15.09 -3.31 1.53
CA LYS A 65 16.31 -2.72 0.97
C LYS A 65 16.46 -1.23 1.25
N GLN A 66 15.38 -0.47 1.16
CA GLN A 66 15.45 0.99 1.26
C GLN A 66 15.25 1.52 2.68
N LYS A 67 14.41 0.86 3.47
CA LYS A 67 13.99 1.31 4.79
C LYS A 67 14.49 0.41 5.93
N ASN A 68 15.22 -0.67 5.62
CA ASN A 68 15.56 -1.72 6.60
C ASN A 68 14.33 -2.21 7.38
N CYS A 69 13.19 -2.31 6.70
CA CYS A 69 11.89 -2.64 7.27
C CYS A 69 11.59 -4.13 7.06
N ASN A 70 11.25 -4.84 8.14
CA ASN A 70 11.00 -6.29 8.12
C ASN A 70 9.55 -6.65 7.79
N LEU A 71 8.96 -6.01 6.79
CA LEU A 71 7.61 -6.32 6.30
C LEU A 71 7.63 -7.57 5.42
N GLY A 72 6.95 -8.63 5.84
CA GLY A 72 6.80 -9.84 5.05
C GLY A 72 5.69 -9.74 3.99
N TRP A 73 5.88 -10.34 2.80
CA TRP A 73 4.84 -10.44 1.77
C TRP A 73 3.52 -11.05 2.27
N PRO A 74 3.50 -12.01 3.26
CA PRO A 74 2.25 -12.55 3.79
C PRO A 74 1.33 -11.50 4.41
N THR A 75 1.89 -10.43 4.98
CA THR A 75 1.10 -9.32 5.53
C THR A 75 0.40 -8.55 4.42
N LEU A 76 1.11 -8.20 3.34
CA LEU A 76 0.52 -7.52 2.18
C LEU A 76 -0.54 -8.40 1.50
N ALA A 77 -0.28 -9.70 1.36
CA ALA A 77 -1.24 -10.64 0.80
C ALA A 77 -2.49 -10.77 1.68
N ALA A 78 -2.34 -10.84 3.00
CA ALA A 78 -3.48 -10.90 3.92
C ALA A 78 -4.34 -9.63 3.88
N LEU A 79 -3.71 -8.46 3.75
CA LEU A 79 -4.42 -7.21 3.52
C LEU A 79 -5.12 -7.23 2.15
N GLY A 80 -4.45 -7.68 1.09
CA GLY A 80 -5.04 -7.81 -0.24
C GLY A 80 -6.27 -8.73 -0.27
N GLU A 81 -6.23 -9.87 0.42
CA GLU A 81 -7.39 -10.77 0.58
C GLU A 81 -8.53 -10.04 1.30
N SER A 82 -8.23 -9.43 2.45
CA SER A 82 -9.23 -8.80 3.33
C SER A 82 -9.89 -7.56 2.73
N LEU A 83 -9.15 -6.78 1.93
CA LEU A 83 -9.58 -5.48 1.42
C LEU A 83 -10.30 -5.56 0.06
N SER A 84 -9.89 -6.49 -0.82
CA SER A 84 -10.46 -6.57 -2.17
C SER A 84 -10.45 -7.97 -2.79
N ASN A 85 -10.16 -9.01 -2.02
CA ASN A 85 -9.89 -10.35 -2.58
C ASN A 85 -8.81 -10.28 -3.68
N HIS A 86 -7.69 -9.62 -3.38
CA HIS A 86 -6.56 -9.42 -4.30
C HIS A 86 -6.95 -8.70 -5.61
N GLY A 87 -7.82 -7.69 -5.54
CA GLY A 87 -8.30 -6.96 -6.71
C GLY A 87 -9.43 -7.65 -7.48
N ARG A 88 -10.04 -8.72 -6.91
CA ARG A 88 -11.10 -9.51 -7.56
C ARG A 88 -12.50 -9.20 -7.04
N ALA A 89 -12.69 -8.21 -6.19
CA ALA A 89 -14.01 -7.81 -5.72
C ALA A 89 -14.84 -7.17 -6.85
N HIS A 90 -16.17 -7.25 -6.76
CA HIS A 90 -17.12 -6.62 -7.68
C HIS A 90 -16.84 -6.90 -9.16
N ASP A 91 -16.57 -8.19 -9.49
CA ASP A 91 -16.27 -8.65 -10.86
C ASP A 91 -15.00 -8.06 -11.49
N SER A 92 -14.20 -7.34 -10.69
CA SER A 92 -12.88 -6.90 -11.10
C SER A 92 -11.88 -8.06 -11.12
N ARG A 93 -10.80 -7.87 -11.84
CA ARG A 93 -9.62 -8.73 -11.87
C ARG A 93 -8.40 -7.90 -12.22
N LEU A 94 -7.23 -8.42 -11.93
CA LEU A 94 -5.99 -7.81 -12.38
C LEU A 94 -5.71 -8.22 -13.82
N ASP A 95 -5.40 -7.25 -14.66
CA ASP A 95 -4.85 -7.52 -15.99
C ASP A 95 -3.34 -7.84 -15.93
N ASN A 96 -2.70 -7.95 -17.08
CA ASN A 96 -1.31 -8.41 -17.18
C ASN A 96 -0.29 -7.43 -16.55
N ASP A 97 -0.60 -6.14 -16.53
CA ASP A 97 0.26 -5.11 -15.94
C ASP A 97 -0.04 -4.90 -14.43
N GLY A 98 -1.10 -5.51 -13.93
CA GLY A 98 -1.52 -5.43 -12.54
C GLY A 98 -2.57 -4.36 -12.26
N THR A 99 -3.14 -3.72 -13.27
CA THR A 99 -4.24 -2.78 -13.11
C THR A 99 -5.56 -3.52 -12.95
N THR A 100 -6.44 -3.04 -12.08
CA THR A 100 -7.78 -3.60 -11.91
C THR A 100 -8.65 -3.27 -13.13
N THR A 101 -9.35 -4.27 -13.68
CA THR A 101 -10.23 -4.10 -14.86
C THR A 101 -11.44 -3.20 -14.58
N VAL A 102 -11.83 -3.10 -13.30
CA VAL A 102 -12.83 -2.15 -12.80
C VAL A 102 -12.23 -1.43 -11.62
N PRO A 103 -12.25 -0.09 -11.57
CA PRO A 103 -11.76 0.66 -10.42
C PRO A 103 -12.48 0.26 -9.13
N LEU A 104 -11.73 -0.09 -8.10
CA LEU A 104 -12.26 -0.48 -6.81
C LEU A 104 -12.31 0.73 -5.88
N ARG A 105 -13.52 1.09 -5.42
CA ARG A 105 -13.75 2.27 -4.59
C ARG A 105 -14.66 1.92 -3.42
N GLY A 106 -14.29 2.34 -2.21
CA GLY A 106 -15.13 2.25 -1.03
C GLY A 106 -15.51 0.84 -0.60
N LEU A 107 -14.66 -0.16 -0.88
CA LEU A 107 -14.93 -1.53 -0.44
C LEU A 107 -14.80 -1.65 1.08
N ASN A 108 -15.72 -2.37 1.68
CA ASN A 108 -15.62 -2.79 3.08
C ASN A 108 -16.05 -4.25 3.18
N LEU A 109 -15.22 -5.15 2.65
CA LEU A 109 -15.52 -6.60 2.60
C LEU A 109 -15.54 -7.22 4.00
N PHE A 110 -14.78 -6.66 4.95
CA PHE A 110 -14.68 -7.18 6.31
C PHE A 110 -15.91 -6.83 7.16
N ASP A 111 -16.40 -5.59 7.06
CA ASP A 111 -17.55 -5.11 7.86
C ASP A 111 -18.45 -4.18 7.03
N PRO A 112 -19.19 -4.75 6.06
CA PRO A 112 -19.99 -3.94 5.14
C PRO A 112 -21.12 -3.15 5.80
N ALA A 113 -21.53 -3.54 7.01
CA ALA A 113 -22.58 -2.87 7.75
C ALA A 113 -22.12 -1.55 8.43
N HIS A 114 -20.81 -1.37 8.61
CA HIS A 114 -20.25 -0.22 9.31
C HIS A 114 -19.14 0.43 8.47
N PRO A 115 -19.49 1.17 7.40
CA PRO A 115 -18.50 1.88 6.58
C PRO A 115 -17.80 2.95 7.44
N GLN A 116 -16.49 3.12 7.22
CA GLN A 116 -15.75 4.20 7.85
C GLN A 116 -16.07 5.51 7.13
N GLU A 117 -16.54 6.50 7.88
CA GLU A 117 -16.74 7.85 7.36
C GLU A 117 -15.52 8.71 7.68
N VAL A 118 -14.85 9.19 6.65
CA VAL A 118 -13.67 10.06 6.75
C VAL A 118 -13.96 11.32 5.95
N ALA A 119 -13.66 12.48 6.53
CA ALA A 119 -13.86 13.76 5.85
C ALA A 119 -13.00 13.81 4.58
N ASP A 120 -13.55 14.41 3.52
CA ASP A 120 -12.86 14.58 2.23
C ASP A 120 -11.56 15.35 2.39
N THR A 121 -10.49 14.84 1.79
CA THR A 121 -9.14 15.42 1.83
C THR A 121 -8.59 15.79 0.45
N ASP A 122 -9.23 15.33 -0.65
CA ASP A 122 -8.71 15.49 -2.01
C ASP A 122 -9.71 16.10 -3.01
N ALA A 123 -10.86 16.58 -2.53
CA ALA A 123 -11.97 17.10 -3.33
C ALA A 123 -12.47 16.09 -4.39
N GLY A 124 -12.41 14.78 -4.06
CA GLY A 124 -12.80 13.68 -4.93
C GLY A 124 -11.83 13.42 -6.09
N TYR A 125 -10.59 13.91 -6.00
CA TYR A 125 -9.62 13.76 -7.09
C TYR A 125 -9.23 12.31 -7.38
N PHE A 126 -9.01 11.50 -6.34
CA PHE A 126 -8.60 10.10 -6.48
C PHE A 126 -9.78 9.12 -6.44
N ASP A 127 -10.79 9.43 -5.63
CA ASP A 127 -11.90 8.49 -5.36
C ASP A 127 -13.20 8.85 -6.07
N GLY A 128 -13.37 10.10 -6.49
CA GLY A 128 -14.55 10.62 -7.18
C GLY A 128 -15.66 11.13 -6.25
N ASP A 129 -15.48 11.13 -4.93
CA ASP A 129 -16.46 11.64 -3.94
C ASP A 129 -15.97 12.96 -3.31
N PRO A 130 -16.54 14.12 -3.67
CA PRO A 130 -16.09 15.42 -3.14
C PRO A 130 -16.64 15.73 -1.73
N THR A 131 -17.28 14.77 -1.08
CA THR A 131 -17.92 14.96 0.22
C THR A 131 -17.26 14.19 1.35
N LYS A 132 -16.54 13.11 1.01
CA LYS A 132 -15.83 12.24 1.96
C LYS A 132 -14.77 11.43 1.24
N ASP A 133 -13.71 11.09 1.96
CA ASP A 133 -12.73 10.12 1.46
C ASP A 133 -13.32 8.71 1.47
N ILE A 134 -13.20 8.01 0.35
CA ILE A 134 -13.44 6.57 0.24
C ILE A 134 -12.16 5.86 -0.20
N PRO A 135 -11.87 4.66 0.35
CA PRO A 135 -10.64 3.96 0.02
C PRO A 135 -10.59 3.54 -1.46
N ILE A 136 -9.39 3.57 -2.05
CA ILE A 136 -9.17 3.38 -3.50
C ILE A 136 -8.26 2.20 -3.82
N GLY A 137 -8.51 1.59 -4.97
CA GLY A 137 -7.69 0.56 -5.58
C GLY A 137 -7.75 -0.82 -4.91
N PRO A 138 -6.92 -1.76 -5.37
CA PRO A 138 -6.96 -3.15 -4.87
C PRO A 138 -6.52 -3.31 -3.41
N LEU A 139 -5.83 -2.31 -2.83
CA LEU A 139 -5.45 -2.31 -1.42
C LEU A 139 -6.20 -1.28 -0.59
N GLN A 140 -7.26 -0.69 -1.13
CA GLN A 140 -8.19 0.20 -0.44
C GLN A 140 -7.46 1.25 0.41
N ILE A 141 -6.54 1.98 -0.23
CA ILE A 141 -5.74 3.01 0.41
C ILE A 141 -6.57 4.31 0.46
N MET A 142 -6.63 4.98 1.61
CA MET A 142 -7.32 6.27 1.72
C MET A 142 -6.63 7.35 0.89
N PRO A 143 -7.36 8.27 0.24
CA PRO A 143 -6.81 9.36 -0.58
C PRO A 143 -5.67 10.12 0.09
N SER A 144 -5.82 10.54 1.34
CA SER A 144 -4.78 11.22 2.12
C SER A 144 -3.49 10.41 2.28
N ARG A 145 -3.60 9.08 2.48
CA ARG A 145 -2.42 8.20 2.52
C ARG A 145 -1.81 8.01 1.15
N TRP A 146 -2.65 7.89 0.12
CA TRP A 146 -2.17 7.81 -1.25
C TRP A 146 -1.37 9.06 -1.61
N GLU A 147 -1.90 10.25 -1.34
CA GLU A 147 -1.19 11.50 -1.60
C GLU A 147 0.16 11.57 -0.89
N GLN A 148 0.22 11.11 0.34
CA GLN A 148 1.43 11.16 1.16
C GLN A 148 2.48 10.12 0.77
N PHE A 149 2.10 8.88 0.45
CA PHE A 149 3.01 7.74 0.32
C PHE A 149 3.08 7.14 -1.09
N ASN A 150 2.32 7.66 -2.09
CA ASN A 150 2.28 7.04 -3.40
C ASN A 150 3.69 6.83 -3.99
N ALA A 151 3.88 5.67 -4.58
CA ALA A 151 5.11 5.28 -5.24
C ALA A 151 4.78 4.45 -6.48
N ALA A 152 5.47 4.73 -7.59
CA ALA A 152 5.39 3.92 -8.79
C ALA A 152 6.49 2.86 -8.78
N VAL A 153 6.18 1.66 -9.28
CA VAL A 153 7.19 0.62 -9.49
C VAL A 153 8.05 0.91 -10.73
N GLU A 154 7.45 1.49 -11.75
CA GLU A 154 8.18 1.91 -12.94
C GLU A 154 8.82 3.29 -12.75
N THR A 155 10.09 3.40 -13.12
CA THR A 155 10.83 4.67 -13.08
C THR A 155 10.16 5.68 -14.00
N ASP A 156 10.00 6.91 -13.52
CA ASP A 156 9.38 8.04 -14.24
C ASP A 156 7.88 7.87 -14.55
N ALA A 157 7.23 6.81 -14.07
CA ALA A 157 5.78 6.65 -14.19
C ALA A 157 5.03 7.43 -13.12
N LYS A 158 3.82 7.89 -13.47
CA LYS A 158 2.89 8.44 -12.48
C LYS A 158 2.26 7.28 -11.69
N PRO A 159 2.34 7.27 -10.34
CA PRO A 159 1.71 6.23 -9.54
C PRO A 159 0.22 6.08 -9.82
N ASN A 160 -0.25 4.84 -10.00
CA ASN A 160 -1.63 4.50 -10.28
C ASN A 160 -2.25 3.73 -9.10
N PRO A 161 -3.26 4.29 -8.38
CA PRO A 161 -3.89 3.61 -7.24
C PRO A 161 -4.63 2.33 -7.62
N ASP A 162 -5.03 2.17 -8.87
CA ASP A 162 -5.72 0.98 -9.38
C ASP A 162 -4.74 -0.13 -9.83
N ASN A 163 -3.44 0.13 -9.79
CA ASN A 163 -2.42 -0.86 -10.10
C ASN A 163 -1.90 -1.53 -8.81
N ILE A 164 -1.96 -2.88 -8.75
CA ILE A 164 -1.57 -3.65 -7.56
C ILE A 164 -0.08 -3.49 -7.21
N ASN A 165 0.79 -3.24 -8.20
CA ASN A 165 2.22 -3.06 -7.96
C ASN A 165 2.48 -1.75 -7.20
N ASP A 166 1.92 -0.64 -7.70
CA ASP A 166 2.06 0.69 -7.09
C ASP A 166 1.34 0.75 -5.74
N ALA A 167 0.14 0.18 -5.65
CA ALA A 167 -0.62 0.10 -4.40
C ALA A 167 0.15 -0.71 -3.33
N SER A 168 0.80 -1.83 -3.71
CA SER A 168 1.59 -2.65 -2.78
C SER A 168 2.81 -1.91 -2.28
N LEU A 169 3.52 -1.20 -3.16
CA LEU A 169 4.70 -0.41 -2.79
C LEU A 169 4.30 0.75 -1.86
N THR A 170 3.23 1.46 -2.18
CA THR A 170 2.66 2.55 -1.38
C THR A 170 2.27 2.07 0.01
N LEU A 171 1.49 0.97 0.09
CA LEU A 171 1.05 0.41 1.37
C LEU A 171 2.21 -0.09 2.21
N ALA A 172 3.20 -0.73 1.59
CA ALA A 172 4.42 -1.18 2.28
C ALA A 172 5.20 0.01 2.87
N GLY A 173 5.35 1.10 2.11
CA GLY A 173 5.97 2.33 2.58
C GLY A 173 5.25 2.92 3.79
N PHE A 174 3.92 2.98 3.74
CA PHE A 174 3.10 3.43 4.86
C PHE A 174 3.28 2.54 6.10
N LEU A 175 3.15 1.21 5.98
CA LEU A 175 3.29 0.29 7.11
C LEU A 175 4.66 0.40 7.78
N CYS A 176 5.72 0.60 7.01
CA CYS A 176 7.06 0.82 7.53
C CYS A 176 7.27 2.19 8.20
N SER A 177 6.40 3.17 7.93
CA SER A 177 6.49 4.51 8.55
C SER A 177 5.84 4.57 9.93
N VAL A 178 4.88 3.70 10.22
CA VAL A 178 4.09 3.73 11.47
C VAL A 178 4.59 2.77 12.54
N GLY A 179 5.64 2.01 12.26
CA GLY A 179 6.28 1.10 13.23
C GLY A 179 7.16 0.06 12.54
N ASP A 180 7.79 -0.80 13.34
CA ASP A 180 8.53 -1.97 12.82
C ASP A 180 7.57 -3.17 12.68
N PRO A 181 7.12 -3.51 11.44
CA PRO A 181 6.23 -4.64 11.22
C PRO A 181 6.90 -6.01 11.45
N GLY A 182 8.20 -6.06 11.72
CA GLY A 182 8.91 -7.24 12.18
C GLY A 182 8.66 -7.57 13.66
N THR A 183 8.06 -6.66 14.43
CA THR A 183 7.66 -6.87 15.83
C THR A 183 6.14 -7.08 15.94
N PRO A 184 5.66 -7.86 16.92
CA PRO A 184 4.21 -8.06 17.12
C PRO A 184 3.43 -6.75 17.28
N ASP A 185 3.95 -5.84 18.11
CA ASP A 185 3.27 -4.58 18.42
C ASP A 185 3.30 -3.61 17.21
N GLY A 186 4.43 -3.51 16.52
CA GLY A 186 4.55 -2.68 15.32
C GLY A 186 3.70 -3.20 14.17
N TRP A 187 3.63 -4.53 14.00
CA TRP A 187 2.74 -5.18 13.04
C TRP A 187 1.27 -4.88 13.35
N ALA A 188 0.85 -5.12 14.60
CA ALA A 188 -0.53 -4.90 15.03
C ALA A 188 -0.93 -3.41 14.87
N ASN A 189 -0.04 -2.49 15.27
CA ASN A 189 -0.26 -1.05 15.09
C ASN A 189 -0.43 -0.69 13.60
N GLY A 190 0.45 -1.19 12.71
CA GLY A 190 0.35 -0.95 11.28
C GLY A 190 -0.98 -1.41 10.68
N VAL A 191 -1.43 -2.63 11.00
CA VAL A 191 -2.72 -3.16 10.53
C VAL A 191 -3.89 -2.37 11.12
N GLN A 192 -3.82 -1.97 12.40
CA GLN A 192 -4.83 -1.16 13.06
C GLN A 192 -4.99 0.23 12.43
N GLN A 193 -3.94 0.79 11.85
CA GLN A 193 -4.03 2.03 11.07
C GLN A 193 -4.81 1.86 9.76
N ILE A 194 -4.91 0.64 9.22
CA ILE A 194 -5.74 0.36 8.03
C ILE A 194 -7.21 0.26 8.43
N ASN A 195 -7.49 -0.47 9.51
CA ASN A 195 -8.82 -0.58 10.08
C ASN A 195 -8.70 -0.74 11.59
N ALA A 196 -9.31 0.21 12.34
CA ALA A 196 -9.22 0.28 13.79
C ALA A 196 -9.99 -0.83 14.53
N ASN A 197 -10.79 -1.64 13.82
CA ASN A 197 -11.52 -2.76 14.42
C ASN A 197 -10.53 -3.87 14.88
N PRO A 198 -10.47 -4.22 16.18
CA PRO A 198 -9.58 -5.26 16.67
C PRO A 198 -9.81 -6.64 16.04
N GLU A 199 -11.02 -6.94 15.59
CA GLU A 199 -11.32 -8.20 14.92
C GLU A 199 -10.72 -8.22 13.50
N PHE A 200 -10.58 -7.06 12.84
CA PHE A 200 -9.84 -6.96 11.58
C PHE A 200 -8.37 -7.34 11.76
N VAL A 201 -7.73 -6.84 12.82
CA VAL A 201 -6.33 -7.18 13.12
C VAL A 201 -6.16 -8.69 13.32
N LYS A 202 -7.07 -9.33 14.07
CA LYS A 202 -7.06 -10.78 14.27
C LYS A 202 -7.29 -11.56 12.97
N HIS A 203 -8.22 -11.08 12.15
CA HIS A 203 -8.53 -11.65 10.84
C HIS A 203 -7.31 -11.62 9.91
N VAL A 204 -6.70 -10.45 9.73
CA VAL A 204 -5.49 -10.28 8.91
C VAL A 204 -4.34 -11.15 9.44
N HIS A 205 -4.17 -11.23 10.78
CA HIS A 205 -3.15 -12.09 11.39
C HIS A 205 -3.36 -13.58 11.05
N ALA A 206 -4.59 -14.07 11.12
CA ALA A 206 -4.91 -15.46 10.81
C ALA A 206 -4.57 -15.81 9.35
N ILE A 207 -4.89 -14.90 8.42
CA ILE A 207 -4.59 -15.04 6.99
C ILE A 207 -3.07 -14.97 6.75
N ALA A 208 -2.39 -13.98 7.32
CA ALA A 208 -0.93 -13.85 7.17
C ALA A 208 -0.20 -15.10 7.67
N LYS A 209 -0.66 -15.69 8.78
CA LYS A 209 -0.13 -16.95 9.29
C LYS A 209 -0.38 -18.13 8.35
N LYS A 210 -1.52 -18.16 7.65
CA LYS A 210 -1.81 -19.18 6.61
C LYS A 210 -0.79 -19.08 5.47
N TYR A 211 -0.47 -17.85 5.01
CA TYR A 211 0.47 -17.60 3.92
C TYR A 211 1.96 -17.75 4.30
N SER A 212 2.27 -17.83 5.58
CA SER A 212 3.64 -18.01 6.10
C SER A 212 4.08 -19.49 6.22
N ARG A 213 3.23 -20.43 5.81
CA ARG A 213 3.46 -21.89 5.95
C ARG A 213 4.13 -22.51 4.73
#